data_81fef8c6fa6429c10ac652397ac25b89
#
_entry.id   81fef8c6fa6429c10ac652397ac25b89
#
_cell.length_a   1.000
_cell.length_b   1.000
_cell.length_c   1.000
_cell.angle_alpha   90.00
_cell.angle_beta   90.00
_cell.angle_gamma   90.00
#
_symmetry.space_group_name_H-M   'P 1'
#
loop_
_entity.id
_entity.type
_entity.pdbx_description
1 polymer ?
#
loop_
_entity_poly.entity_id
_entity_poly.type
_entity_poly.pdbx_seq_one_letter_code
_entity_poly.pdbx_strand_id
1 'polypeptide(L)'
;MRDVLWGGLALIALPLSLACNKSEVPAGGAPSSPVTSAASAAPGASAASAPVAAGAPADCGHTVCSESFFVDAVAPDTCATGARCDVTLKLVATGAFHVNDQYPYRYKAQPAPAVEFLGTDPAGKNVFSKPAGDWAQTGAKSGVLTVHLTPTAKGASTISGVFKLSVCSEQNCLIEQPEVHVAIHAS
;
A
#
# COMPACT_ATOMS: atom_id res chain seq x y z
N MET A 1 -12.83 42.78 29.08
CA MET A 1 -12.87 43.99 28.23
C MET A 1 -11.89 43.82 27.10
N ARG A 2 -12.37 43.47 25.94
CA ARG A 2 -12.03 43.96 24.58
C ARG A 2 -12.53 42.92 23.56
N ASP A 3 -13.72 43.28 23.07
CA ASP A 3 -14.28 42.72 21.83
C ASP A 3 -13.42 43.13 20.63
N VAL A 4 -13.21 42.20 19.69
CA VAL A 4 -12.99 42.55 18.29
C VAL A 4 -13.76 41.57 17.41
N LEU A 5 -14.84 42.08 16.87
CA LEU A 5 -15.63 41.59 15.75
C LEU A 5 -14.89 41.80 14.42
N TRP A 6 -15.43 41.08 13.40
CA TRP A 6 -15.38 41.30 11.95
C TRP A 6 -14.62 40.17 11.24
N GLY A 7 -15.18 39.37 10.36
CA GLY A 7 -16.20 39.68 9.33
C GLY A 7 -15.58 39.46 7.97
N GLY A 8 -16.13 38.57 7.17
CA GLY A 8 -15.67 38.39 5.79
C GLY A 8 -16.16 37.12 5.11
N LEU A 9 -17.46 37.07 4.78
CA LEU A 9 -18.04 36.13 3.83
C LEU A 9 -17.53 36.49 2.42
N ALA A 10 -16.83 35.62 1.73
CA ALA A 10 -16.61 35.72 0.30
C ALA A 10 -17.13 34.44 -0.36
N LEU A 11 -18.34 34.52 -0.86
CA LEU A 11 -18.91 33.55 -1.80
C LEU A 11 -18.25 33.76 -3.18
N ILE A 12 -17.49 32.78 -3.64
CA ILE A 12 -17.05 32.71 -5.03
C ILE A 12 -17.82 31.57 -5.70
N ALA A 13 -18.79 31.96 -6.51
CA ALA A 13 -19.51 31.08 -7.42
C ALA A 13 -18.67 30.90 -8.69
N LEU A 14 -18.31 29.67 -9.02
CA LEU A 14 -17.73 29.32 -10.34
C LEU A 14 -18.79 28.61 -11.17
N PRO A 15 -18.91 28.95 -12.47
CA PRO A 15 -19.92 28.36 -13.35
C PRO A 15 -19.55 26.97 -13.85
N LEU A 16 -20.56 26.11 -13.90
CA LEU A 16 -20.57 24.82 -14.60
C LEU A 16 -20.43 25.06 -16.12
N SER A 17 -19.41 24.52 -16.72
CA SER A 17 -19.34 24.36 -18.18
C SER A 17 -19.60 22.88 -18.52
N LEU A 18 -20.82 22.58 -18.93
CA LEU A 18 -21.16 21.33 -19.62
C LEU A 18 -20.61 21.43 -21.06
N ALA A 19 -19.69 20.57 -21.42
CA ALA A 19 -19.34 20.27 -22.80
C ALA A 19 -19.70 18.81 -23.09
N CYS A 20 -20.87 18.59 -23.69
CA CYS A 20 -21.21 17.36 -24.36
C CYS A 20 -20.42 17.27 -25.66
N ASN A 21 -19.53 16.29 -25.79
CA ASN A 21 -18.97 15.95 -27.09
C ASN A 21 -19.54 14.61 -27.54
N LYS A 22 -20.44 14.73 -28.54
CA LYS A 22 -21.11 13.64 -29.24
C LYS A 22 -20.25 13.29 -30.44
N SER A 23 -19.58 12.15 -30.42
CA SER A 23 -18.91 11.63 -31.62
C SER A 23 -19.77 10.60 -32.30
N GLU A 24 -20.14 10.97 -33.53
CA GLU A 24 -20.88 10.15 -34.47
C GLU A 24 -20.04 8.99 -34.99
N VAL A 25 -20.70 7.83 -35.11
CA VAL A 25 -20.19 6.63 -35.79
C VAL A 25 -20.63 6.69 -37.26
N PRO A 26 -19.74 6.54 -38.24
CA PRO A 26 -20.14 6.26 -39.58
C PRO A 26 -20.31 4.75 -39.80
N ALA A 27 -21.50 4.36 -40.16
CA ALA A 27 -21.84 3.05 -40.72
C ALA A 27 -21.39 2.99 -42.20
N GLY A 28 -20.87 1.86 -42.59
CA GLY A 28 -20.69 1.60 -44.03
C GLY A 28 -19.83 0.40 -44.36
N GLY A 29 -20.45 -0.68 -44.84
CA GLY A 29 -19.93 -1.56 -45.88
C GLY A 29 -19.57 -2.99 -45.50
N ALA A 30 -20.51 -3.93 -45.63
CA ALA A 30 -20.19 -5.30 -46.04
C ALA A 30 -20.09 -5.32 -47.58
N PRO A 31 -19.47 -6.31 -48.28
CA PRO A 31 -19.85 -7.71 -48.16
C PRO A 31 -18.70 -8.78 -48.37
N SER A 32 -19.02 -10.00 -47.88
CA SER A 32 -18.80 -11.33 -48.49
C SER A 32 -17.41 -11.77 -49.02
N SER A 33 -16.78 -12.80 -48.52
CA SER A 33 -16.91 -14.19 -48.95
C SER A 33 -15.90 -15.10 -48.22
N PRO A 34 -16.14 -16.43 -48.15
CA PRO A 34 -15.48 -17.33 -47.24
C PRO A 34 -14.21 -17.93 -47.86
N VAL A 35 -13.16 -18.09 -47.04
CA VAL A 35 -12.08 -19.03 -47.34
C VAL A 35 -11.91 -19.96 -46.15
N THR A 36 -12.36 -21.14 -46.36
CA THR A 36 -12.03 -22.34 -45.61
C THR A 36 -10.56 -22.63 -45.73
N SER A 37 -9.84 -22.68 -44.61
CA SER A 37 -8.63 -23.47 -44.52
C SER A 37 -8.40 -23.96 -43.11
N ALA A 38 -8.23 -25.24 -43.04
CA ALA A 38 -8.15 -26.11 -41.90
C ALA A 38 -6.89 -25.90 -41.06
N ALA A 39 -7.07 -26.24 -39.79
CA ALA A 39 -6.12 -26.94 -38.92
C ALA A 39 -4.72 -26.35 -38.72
N SER A 40 -4.45 -25.84 -37.56
CA SER A 40 -3.44 -26.47 -36.67
C SER A 40 -3.62 -25.98 -35.25
N ALA A 41 -4.08 -26.88 -34.42
CA ALA A 41 -4.08 -26.74 -32.98
C ALA A 41 -2.65 -26.79 -32.46
N ALA A 42 -2.21 -25.72 -31.80
CA ALA A 42 -1.16 -25.82 -30.79
C ALA A 42 -1.68 -25.12 -29.54
N PRO A 43 -1.88 -25.84 -28.43
CA PRO A 43 -2.15 -25.21 -27.16
C PRO A 43 -0.83 -24.63 -26.66
N GLY A 44 -0.64 -23.34 -26.89
CA GLY A 44 0.34 -22.54 -26.17
C GLY A 44 -0.07 -22.50 -24.70
N ALA A 45 0.50 -23.39 -23.90
CA ALA A 45 0.45 -23.30 -22.46
C ALA A 45 1.08 -21.96 -22.06
N SER A 46 0.24 -20.97 -21.79
CA SER A 46 0.63 -19.79 -21.03
C SER A 46 0.99 -20.29 -19.65
N ALA A 47 2.28 -20.50 -19.42
CA ALA A 47 2.80 -20.70 -18.09
C ALA A 47 2.46 -19.45 -17.29
N ALA A 48 1.37 -19.52 -16.52
CA ALA A 48 1.15 -18.63 -15.40
C ALA A 48 2.37 -18.79 -14.49
N SER A 49 3.23 -17.79 -14.47
CA SER A 49 4.30 -17.70 -13.49
C SER A 49 3.62 -17.68 -12.12
N ALA A 50 3.64 -18.84 -11.45
CA ALA A 50 3.27 -18.93 -10.06
C ALA A 50 4.13 -17.91 -9.29
N PRO A 51 3.57 -17.16 -8.33
CA PRO A 51 4.38 -16.34 -7.45
C PRO A 51 5.37 -17.29 -6.77
N VAL A 52 6.66 -17.07 -7.00
CA VAL A 52 7.71 -17.72 -6.24
C VAL A 52 7.47 -17.30 -4.81
N ALA A 53 6.99 -18.21 -3.97
CA ALA A 53 7.00 -18.03 -2.54
C ALA A 53 8.48 -17.83 -2.19
N ALA A 54 8.85 -16.59 -1.92
CA ALA A 54 10.15 -16.26 -1.39
C ALA A 54 10.29 -17.08 -0.10
N GLY A 55 11.21 -18.03 -0.12
CA GLY A 55 11.52 -18.83 1.05
C GLY A 55 11.76 -17.87 2.20
N ALA A 56 11.18 -18.18 3.38
CA ALA A 56 11.40 -17.40 4.57
C ALA A 56 12.91 -17.21 4.76
N PRO A 57 13.43 -16.00 4.80
CA PRO A 57 14.85 -15.79 5.03
C PRO A 57 15.22 -16.39 6.38
N ALA A 58 16.41 -17.00 6.44
CA ALA A 58 17.01 -17.44 7.68
C ALA A 58 16.90 -16.34 8.72
N ASP A 59 16.66 -16.72 9.99
CA ASP A 59 16.53 -15.82 11.14
C ASP A 59 17.63 -14.75 11.12
N CYS A 60 17.27 -13.56 10.67
CA CYS A 60 18.19 -12.43 10.51
C CYS A 60 18.06 -11.43 11.66
N GLY A 61 17.20 -11.73 12.66
CA GLY A 61 16.91 -10.85 13.77
C GLY A 61 15.95 -9.69 13.43
N HIS A 62 15.39 -9.67 12.23
CA HIS A 62 14.42 -8.68 11.78
C HIS A 62 13.12 -9.35 11.35
N THR A 63 12.01 -8.58 11.26
CA THR A 63 10.71 -9.13 10.81
C THR A 63 10.76 -9.62 9.36
N VAL A 64 11.45 -8.89 8.50
CA VAL A 64 11.70 -9.27 7.09
C VAL A 64 13.13 -8.90 6.73
N CYS A 65 13.82 -9.75 5.98
CA CYS A 65 15.17 -9.50 5.48
C CYS A 65 15.29 -9.76 3.99
N SER A 66 16.14 -8.95 3.38
CA SER A 66 16.62 -9.08 2.01
C SER A 66 18.10 -8.65 1.96
N GLU A 67 18.80 -8.91 0.88
CA GLU A 67 20.16 -8.41 0.67
C GLU A 67 20.22 -6.87 0.59
N SER A 68 19.13 -6.24 0.15
CA SER A 68 19.05 -4.80 -0.12
C SER A 68 18.32 -3.99 0.95
N PHE A 69 17.59 -4.65 1.87
CA PHE A 69 16.86 -4.01 2.95
C PHE A 69 16.47 -4.99 4.06
N PHE A 70 16.06 -4.44 5.21
CA PHE A 70 15.26 -5.16 6.18
C PHE A 70 14.07 -4.31 6.66
N VAL A 71 13.07 -4.97 7.21
CA VAL A 71 11.91 -4.34 7.84
C VAL A 71 11.81 -4.84 9.28
N ASP A 72 11.73 -3.91 10.22
CA ASP A 72 11.37 -4.17 11.61
C ASP A 72 9.94 -3.73 11.84
N ALA A 73 9.12 -4.65 12.32
CA ALA A 73 7.76 -4.33 12.73
C ALA A 73 7.69 -4.31 14.25
N VAL A 74 7.32 -3.16 14.81
CA VAL A 74 7.33 -2.91 16.25
C VAL A 74 5.94 -2.49 16.69
N ALA A 75 5.35 -3.24 17.63
CA ALA A 75 4.15 -2.87 18.36
C ALA A 75 4.53 -2.37 19.76
N PRO A 76 3.72 -1.54 20.42
CA PRO A 76 3.83 -1.29 21.84
C PRO A 76 3.68 -2.60 22.65
N ASP A 77 4.29 -2.68 23.83
CA ASP A 77 4.21 -3.86 24.70
C ASP A 77 2.76 -4.25 25.01
N THR A 78 1.89 -3.26 25.14
CA THR A 78 0.44 -3.46 25.30
C THR A 78 -0.35 -2.36 24.57
N CYS A 79 -1.46 -2.76 23.97
CA CYS A 79 -2.45 -1.86 23.39
C CYS A 79 -3.73 -1.92 24.24
N ALA A 80 -4.25 -0.79 24.66
CA ALA A 80 -5.53 -0.78 25.41
C ALA A 80 -6.70 -1.15 24.48
N THR A 81 -7.55 -2.10 24.91
CA THR A 81 -8.75 -2.48 24.17
C THR A 81 -9.68 -1.27 24.00
N GLY A 82 -10.19 -1.04 22.79
CA GLY A 82 -11.05 0.09 22.47
C GLY A 82 -10.35 1.43 22.30
N ALA A 83 -9.01 1.49 22.46
CA ALA A 83 -8.21 2.69 22.22
C ALA A 83 -7.29 2.52 21.01
N ARG A 84 -6.89 3.65 20.40
CA ARG A 84 -5.95 3.64 19.30
C ARG A 84 -4.59 3.11 19.75
N CYS A 85 -4.03 2.22 18.95
CA CYS A 85 -2.71 1.68 19.09
C CYS A 85 -1.97 1.84 17.76
N ASP A 86 -0.72 2.26 17.80
CA ASP A 86 0.09 2.51 16.61
C ASP A 86 1.22 1.47 16.53
N VAL A 87 1.24 0.73 15.43
CA VAL A 87 2.31 -0.22 15.07
C VAL A 87 3.18 0.41 14.01
N THR A 88 4.51 0.31 14.14
CA THR A 88 5.45 0.89 13.20
C THR A 88 6.15 -0.18 12.37
N LEU A 89 6.25 0.05 11.06
CA LEU A 89 7.04 -0.73 10.13
C LEU A 89 8.24 0.12 9.71
N LYS A 90 9.42 -0.19 10.26
CA LYS A 90 10.66 0.52 9.96
C LYS A 90 11.39 -0.17 8.82
N LEU A 91 11.48 0.50 7.68
CA LEU A 91 12.31 0.08 6.54
C LEU A 91 13.71 0.65 6.70
N VAL A 92 14.72 -0.20 6.50
CA VAL A 92 16.13 0.20 6.41
C VAL A 92 16.77 -0.43 5.18
N ALA A 93 17.28 0.40 4.29
CA ALA A 93 18.05 -0.04 3.13
C ALA A 93 19.49 -0.37 3.53
N THR A 94 20.05 -1.45 2.96
CA THR A 94 21.38 -1.98 3.27
C THR A 94 22.39 -1.76 2.13
N GLY A 95 23.66 -1.92 2.40
CA GLY A 95 24.71 -1.82 1.39
C GLY A 95 24.72 -0.48 0.65
N ALA A 96 24.71 -0.53 -0.67
CA ALA A 96 24.66 0.65 -1.55
C ALA A 96 23.24 1.18 -1.80
N PHE A 97 22.21 0.54 -1.22
CA PHE A 97 20.83 0.94 -1.41
C PHE A 97 20.42 2.09 -0.48
N HIS A 98 19.45 2.86 -0.92
CA HIS A 98 18.77 3.93 -0.18
C HIS A 98 17.25 3.83 -0.38
N VAL A 99 16.49 4.46 0.48
CA VAL A 99 15.02 4.52 0.41
C VAL A 99 14.63 5.42 -0.77
N ASN A 100 13.72 4.94 -1.63
CA ASN A 100 13.23 5.72 -2.77
C ASN A 100 12.18 6.76 -2.30
N ASP A 101 12.55 8.03 -2.26
CA ASP A 101 11.70 9.12 -1.78
C ASP A 101 10.50 9.40 -2.69
N GLN A 102 10.53 8.98 -3.96
CA GLN A 102 9.42 9.16 -4.90
C GLN A 102 8.41 8.01 -4.88
N TYR A 103 8.74 6.88 -4.24
CA TYR A 103 7.87 5.71 -4.24
C TYR A 103 6.65 5.91 -3.32
N PRO A 104 5.43 5.47 -3.75
CA PRO A 104 4.23 5.56 -2.95
C PRO A 104 4.12 4.36 -1.99
N TYR A 105 4.95 4.33 -0.94
CA TYR A 105 4.94 3.28 0.08
C TYR A 105 3.53 2.98 0.55
N ARG A 106 3.20 1.69 0.68
CA ARG A 106 1.87 1.25 1.08
C ARG A 106 1.91 -0.08 1.81
N TYR A 107 1.23 -0.15 2.94
CA TYR A 107 0.93 -1.39 3.64
C TYR A 107 -0.57 -1.68 3.54
N LYS A 108 -0.91 -2.90 3.10
CA LYS A 108 -2.29 -3.39 3.08
C LYS A 108 -2.42 -4.51 4.08
N ALA A 109 -3.05 -4.23 5.23
CA ALA A 109 -3.33 -5.23 6.24
C ALA A 109 -4.41 -6.20 5.77
N GLN A 110 -4.26 -7.46 6.16
CA GLN A 110 -5.31 -8.47 6.05
C GLN A 110 -6.35 -8.25 7.17
N PRO A 111 -7.63 -8.59 6.95
CA PRO A 111 -8.63 -8.54 8.00
C PRO A 111 -8.21 -9.38 9.22
N ALA A 112 -8.31 -8.82 10.41
CA ALA A 112 -7.99 -9.50 11.67
C ALA A 112 -9.21 -9.42 12.60
N PRO A 113 -9.71 -10.55 13.17
CA PRO A 113 -11.01 -10.60 13.86
C PRO A 113 -11.08 -9.74 15.13
N ALA A 114 -9.95 -9.49 15.79
CA ALA A 114 -9.90 -8.72 17.03
C ALA A 114 -9.31 -7.30 16.85
N VAL A 115 -9.31 -6.78 15.62
CA VAL A 115 -8.67 -5.51 15.29
C VAL A 115 -9.51 -4.71 14.31
N GLU A 116 -9.77 -3.45 14.61
CA GLU A 116 -10.27 -2.46 13.67
C GLU A 116 -9.10 -1.61 13.17
N PHE A 117 -8.88 -1.57 11.86
CA PHE A 117 -7.89 -0.69 11.24
C PHE A 117 -8.46 0.71 11.04
N LEU A 118 -7.61 1.74 11.24
CA LEU A 118 -7.99 3.15 11.23
C LEU A 118 -7.31 3.93 10.09
N GLY A 119 -6.93 3.28 8.99
CA GLY A 119 -6.33 3.93 7.83
C GLY A 119 -7.27 4.93 7.16
N THR A 120 -6.69 5.96 6.58
CA THR A 120 -7.40 7.05 5.88
C THR A 120 -7.21 7.01 4.36
N ASP A 121 -6.50 6.00 3.84
CA ASP A 121 -6.32 5.81 2.40
C ASP A 121 -7.68 5.56 1.70
N PRO A 122 -7.95 6.19 0.55
CA PRO A 122 -9.19 5.96 -0.21
C PRO A 122 -9.44 4.49 -0.59
N ALA A 123 -8.41 3.66 -0.60
CA ALA A 123 -8.52 2.22 -0.90
C ALA A 123 -9.09 1.39 0.26
N GLY A 124 -9.23 1.97 1.46
CA GLY A 124 -9.88 1.33 2.61
C GLY A 124 -9.16 1.55 3.93
N LYS A 125 -9.89 1.33 5.01
CA LYS A 125 -9.39 1.52 6.39
C LYS A 125 -8.20 0.61 6.76
N ASN A 126 -8.00 -0.50 6.06
CA ASN A 126 -6.88 -1.43 6.24
C ASN A 126 -5.69 -1.11 5.32
N VAL A 127 -5.68 0.05 4.68
CA VAL A 127 -4.60 0.52 3.82
C VAL A 127 -3.94 1.74 4.44
N PHE A 128 -2.61 1.69 4.56
CA PHE A 128 -1.76 2.74 5.10
C PHE A 128 -0.74 3.13 4.05
N SER A 129 -0.56 4.41 3.78
CA SER A 129 0.25 4.82 2.64
C SER A 129 0.92 6.17 2.82
N LYS A 130 1.97 6.41 2.02
CA LYS A 130 2.61 7.72 1.93
C LYS A 130 1.64 8.83 1.51
N PRO A 131 0.78 8.65 0.50
CA PRO A 131 -0.23 9.66 0.16
C PRO A 131 -1.24 9.94 1.27
N ALA A 132 -1.55 8.97 2.13
CA ALA A 132 -2.44 9.14 3.28
C ALA A 132 -1.75 9.79 4.50
N GLY A 133 -0.42 9.98 4.45
CA GLY A 133 0.35 10.57 5.53
C GLY A 133 0.91 9.57 6.54
N ASP A 134 0.75 8.26 6.29
CA ASP A 134 1.20 7.23 7.22
C ASP A 134 2.70 6.92 7.10
N TRP A 135 3.39 7.46 6.11
CA TRP A 135 4.82 7.26 5.86
C TRP A 135 5.64 8.49 6.16
N ALA A 136 6.73 8.31 6.88
CA ALA A 136 7.77 9.33 7.12
C ALA A 136 9.15 8.77 6.76
N GLN A 137 9.87 9.44 5.86
CA GLN A 137 11.28 9.16 5.63
C GLN A 137 12.11 9.75 6.77
N THR A 138 12.90 8.91 7.44
CA THR A 138 13.68 9.29 8.63
C THR A 138 15.16 9.48 8.32
N GLY A 139 15.58 9.15 7.11
CA GLY A 139 16.95 9.32 6.62
C GLY A 139 17.10 8.84 5.18
N ALA A 140 18.27 8.99 4.58
CA ALA A 140 18.53 8.50 3.22
C ALA A 140 18.31 6.98 3.10
N LYS A 141 18.60 6.23 4.16
CA LYS A 141 18.48 4.77 4.19
C LYS A 141 17.30 4.26 5.01
N SER A 142 16.46 5.12 5.57
CA SER A 142 15.42 4.68 6.48
C SER A 142 14.12 5.45 6.35
N GLY A 143 13.03 4.77 6.64
CA GLY A 143 11.70 5.36 6.74
C GLY A 143 10.80 4.49 7.60
N VAL A 144 9.70 5.07 8.07
CA VAL A 144 8.73 4.45 8.96
C VAL A 144 7.34 4.59 8.36
N LEU A 145 6.61 3.49 8.29
CA LEU A 145 5.18 3.48 8.02
C LEU A 145 4.45 3.14 9.32
N THR A 146 3.43 3.93 9.67
CA THR A 146 2.63 3.74 10.87
C THR A 146 1.29 3.11 10.52
N VAL A 147 0.96 2.03 11.22
CA VAL A 147 -0.30 1.30 11.10
C VAL A 147 -1.15 1.64 12.32
N HIS A 148 -2.26 2.32 12.09
CA HIS A 148 -3.18 2.75 13.13
C HIS A 148 -4.30 1.73 13.30
N LEU A 149 -4.50 1.24 14.51
CA LEU A 149 -5.53 0.23 14.79
C LEU A 149 -6.15 0.41 16.18
N THR A 150 -7.30 -0.24 16.38
CA THR A 150 -7.94 -0.39 17.70
C THR A 150 -8.18 -1.87 17.94
N PRO A 151 -7.60 -2.45 18.99
CA PRO A 151 -7.96 -3.80 19.41
C PRO A 151 -9.42 -3.81 19.91
N THR A 152 -10.23 -4.76 19.44
CA THR A 152 -11.65 -4.89 19.81
C THR A 152 -11.88 -5.96 20.89
N ALA A 153 -10.87 -6.79 21.19
CA ALA A 153 -10.89 -7.80 22.25
C ALA A 153 -9.52 -7.88 22.92
N LYS A 154 -9.52 -8.29 24.19
CA LYS A 154 -8.30 -8.55 24.96
C LYS A 154 -7.59 -9.81 24.49
N GLY A 155 -6.28 -9.84 24.69
CA GLY A 155 -5.43 -11.00 24.40
C GLY A 155 -4.41 -10.75 23.32
N ALA A 156 -3.70 -11.80 22.94
CA ALA A 156 -2.73 -11.76 21.85
C ALA A 156 -3.42 -11.89 20.49
N SER A 157 -3.00 -11.09 19.54
CA SER A 157 -3.43 -11.15 18.14
C SER A 157 -2.23 -10.94 17.23
N THR A 158 -2.30 -11.46 16.02
CA THR A 158 -1.30 -11.18 14.98
C THR A 158 -1.96 -10.38 13.86
N ILE A 159 -1.40 -9.25 13.52
CA ILE A 159 -1.73 -8.53 12.30
C ILE A 159 -0.75 -8.94 11.21
N SER A 160 -1.25 -9.16 10.01
CA SER A 160 -0.45 -9.49 8.83
C SER A 160 -0.86 -8.64 7.65
N GLY A 161 0.03 -8.49 6.69
CA GLY A 161 -0.25 -7.73 5.48
C GLY A 161 0.95 -7.63 4.56
N VAL A 162 0.74 -7.02 3.40
CA VAL A 162 1.76 -6.82 2.38
C VAL A 162 2.28 -5.39 2.41
N PHE A 163 3.59 -5.24 2.56
CA PHE A 163 4.25 -3.95 2.53
C PHE A 163 4.90 -3.72 1.15
N LYS A 164 4.32 -2.82 0.35
CA LYS A 164 4.90 -2.39 -0.93
C LYS A 164 5.93 -1.30 -0.67
N LEU A 165 7.17 -1.59 -1.01
CA LEU A 165 8.32 -0.73 -0.75
C LEU A 165 9.25 -0.65 -1.97
N SER A 166 10.15 0.32 -1.98
CA SER A 166 11.20 0.45 -2.98
C SER A 166 12.50 0.97 -2.38
N VAL A 167 13.59 0.32 -2.75
CA VAL A 167 14.95 0.76 -2.45
C VAL A 167 15.74 0.88 -3.75
N CYS A 168 16.57 1.91 -3.87
CA CYS A 168 17.34 2.20 -5.08
C CYS A 168 18.83 2.19 -4.79
N SER A 169 19.61 1.68 -5.74
CA SER A 169 21.05 1.92 -5.87
C SER A 169 21.30 2.98 -6.95
N GLU A 170 22.55 3.26 -7.26
CA GLU A 170 22.89 4.14 -8.39
C GLU A 170 22.49 3.56 -9.76
N GLN A 171 22.36 2.23 -9.87
CA GLN A 171 22.08 1.54 -11.12
C GLN A 171 20.61 1.19 -11.32
N ASN A 172 19.88 0.86 -10.24
CA ASN A 172 18.51 0.39 -10.35
C ASN A 172 17.70 0.61 -9.07
N CYS A 173 16.37 0.57 -9.22
CA CYS A 173 15.44 0.50 -8.10
C CYS A 173 14.77 -0.87 -8.04
N LEU A 174 14.70 -1.44 -6.86
CA LEU A 174 13.97 -2.65 -6.55
C LEU A 174 12.62 -2.28 -5.98
N ILE A 175 11.56 -2.93 -6.46
CA ILE A 175 10.21 -2.82 -5.91
C ILE A 175 9.87 -4.17 -5.32
N GLU A 176 9.62 -4.18 -4.01
CA GLU A 176 9.38 -5.39 -3.26
C GLU A 176 8.01 -5.35 -2.56
N GLN A 177 7.48 -6.53 -2.25
CA GLN A 177 6.18 -6.68 -1.62
C GLN A 177 6.23 -7.80 -0.56
N PRO A 178 7.07 -7.66 0.47
CA PRO A 178 7.12 -8.66 1.52
C PRO A 178 5.84 -8.72 2.32
N GLU A 179 5.53 -9.92 2.80
CA GLU A 179 4.53 -10.11 3.83
C GLU A 179 5.14 -9.79 5.20
N VAL A 180 4.43 -9.02 6.00
CA VAL A 180 4.86 -8.59 7.34
C VAL A 180 3.85 -9.08 8.36
N HIS A 181 4.35 -9.70 9.42
CA HIS A 181 3.55 -10.21 10.55
C HIS A 181 3.98 -9.54 11.84
N VAL A 182 3.03 -9.04 12.64
CA VAL A 182 3.31 -8.38 13.91
C VAL A 182 2.38 -8.93 14.98
N ALA A 183 2.94 -9.44 16.06
CA ALA A 183 2.17 -9.76 17.25
C ALA A 183 1.82 -8.48 18.01
N ILE A 184 0.58 -8.36 18.46
CA ILE A 184 0.09 -7.32 19.35
C ILE A 184 -0.53 -7.96 20.59
N HIS A 185 -0.45 -7.29 21.71
CA HIS A 185 -1.10 -7.73 22.96
C HIS A 185 -2.08 -6.66 23.44
N ALA A 186 -3.37 -7.01 23.51
CA ALA A 186 -4.42 -6.12 23.96
C ALA A 186 -4.77 -6.37 25.44
N SER A 187 -4.87 -5.34 26.25
CA SER A 187 -5.15 -5.39 27.69
C SER A 187 -6.48 -4.73 28.06
#